data_92e03e15488c4a18f4ce7f9e1e74216d
#
_entry.id   92e03e15488c4a18f4ce7f9e1e74216d
#
_cell.length_a   1.000
_cell.length_b   1.000
_cell.length_c   1.000
_cell.angle_alpha   90.00
_cell.angle_beta   90.00
_cell.angle_gamma   90.00
#
_symmetry.space_group_name_H-M   'P 1'
#
loop_
_entity.id
_entity.type
_entity.pdbx_description
1 polymer ?
#
loop_
_entity_poly.entity_id
_entity_poly.type
_entity_poly.pdbx_seq_one_letter_code
_entity_poly.pdbx_strand_id
1 'polypeptide(L)'
;MIVKASDQSVVVPLDRCEVACVDPERVAAVAERLPDERESQRLAESFRVLSDPGRVRLIVALLEGELCVCDLAAVTGLSETACSHNLRLLRSARLVRYRKQGRNVYYALDDAHIRLLLDVGLQHIGEDE
;
A
#
# COMPACT_ATOMS: atom_id res chain seq x y z
N MET A 1 -7.15 21.98 1.84
CA MET A 1 -7.55 22.16 3.25
C MET A 1 -7.38 23.61 3.66
N ILE A 2 -8.32 24.15 4.39
CA ILE A 2 -8.36 25.58 4.75
C ILE A 2 -8.52 25.71 6.26
N VAL A 3 -7.71 26.58 6.85
CA VAL A 3 -7.78 26.89 8.28
C VAL A 3 -8.16 28.34 8.43
N LYS A 4 -9.13 28.61 9.30
CA LYS A 4 -9.50 29.99 9.62
C LYS A 4 -8.44 30.62 10.54
N ALA A 5 -8.08 31.85 10.24
CA ALA A 5 -7.26 32.64 11.14
C ALA A 5 -8.04 32.98 12.41
N SER A 6 -7.35 33.42 13.45
CA SER A 6 -7.95 33.69 14.76
C SER A 6 -9.05 34.75 14.73
N ASP A 7 -9.01 35.69 13.81
CA ASP A 7 -10.02 36.72 13.66
C ASP A 7 -11.23 36.25 12.83
N GLN A 8 -11.19 35.05 12.33
CA GLN A 8 -12.25 34.39 11.58
C GLN A 8 -12.63 35.03 10.25
N SER A 9 -12.06 36.18 9.93
CA SER A 9 -12.33 36.86 8.66
C SER A 9 -11.35 36.44 7.57
N VAL A 10 -10.23 35.81 7.96
CA VAL A 10 -9.17 35.38 7.04
C VAL A 10 -9.11 33.87 7.00
N VAL A 11 -9.14 33.35 5.80
CA VAL A 11 -8.99 31.89 5.55
C VAL A 11 -7.64 31.67 4.88
N VAL A 12 -6.79 30.89 5.55
CA VAL A 12 -5.43 30.58 5.07
C VAL A 12 -5.39 29.16 4.54
N PRO A 13 -5.03 28.94 3.26
CA PRO A 13 -4.86 27.58 2.74
C PRO A 13 -3.69 26.88 3.42
N LEU A 14 -3.91 25.64 3.90
CA LEU A 14 -2.84 24.84 4.49
C LEU A 14 -1.94 24.19 3.45
N ASP A 15 -2.40 24.09 2.22
CA ASP A 15 -1.73 23.29 1.19
C ASP A 15 -0.93 24.13 0.19
N ARG A 16 -0.78 25.43 0.45
CA ARG A 16 0.06 26.28 -0.41
C ARG A 16 0.68 27.43 0.38
N CYS A 17 1.83 27.89 -0.11
CA CYS A 17 2.51 29.02 0.49
C CYS A 17 1.85 30.34 0.11
N GLU A 18 1.85 31.31 1.04
CA GLU A 18 1.33 32.64 0.77
C GLU A 18 2.27 33.50 -0.05
N VAL A 19 3.58 33.21 0.02
CA VAL A 19 4.61 33.90 -0.74
C VAL A 19 5.47 32.88 -1.49
N ALA A 20 6.08 33.32 -2.57
CA ALA A 20 7.02 32.48 -3.31
C ALA A 20 8.25 32.22 -2.45
N CYS A 21 8.60 30.95 -2.26
CA CYS A 21 9.65 30.56 -1.32
C CYS A 21 10.46 29.36 -1.81
N VAL A 22 10.68 29.26 -3.11
CA VAL A 22 11.45 28.16 -3.69
C VAL A 22 12.92 28.27 -3.30
N ASP A 23 13.48 27.18 -2.76
CA ASP A 23 14.92 27.04 -2.50
C ASP A 23 15.51 26.19 -3.63
N PRO A 24 16.22 26.83 -4.58
CA PRO A 24 16.69 26.08 -5.77
C PRO A 24 17.66 24.95 -5.45
N GLU A 25 18.53 25.14 -4.46
CA GLU A 25 19.52 24.12 -4.11
C GLU A 25 18.85 22.88 -3.53
N ARG A 26 17.87 23.09 -2.63
CA ARG A 26 17.15 22.00 -2.02
C ARG A 26 16.25 21.29 -3.04
N VAL A 27 15.61 22.04 -3.92
CA VAL A 27 14.80 21.48 -4.99
C VAL A 27 15.64 20.57 -5.89
N ALA A 28 16.82 21.04 -6.29
CA ALA A 28 17.71 20.22 -7.13
C ALA A 28 18.15 18.95 -6.43
N ALA A 29 18.52 19.06 -5.16
CA ALA A 29 18.96 17.88 -4.38
C ALA A 29 17.85 16.85 -4.22
N VAL A 30 16.63 17.29 -3.94
CA VAL A 30 15.48 16.38 -3.79
C VAL A 30 15.08 15.79 -5.14
N ALA A 31 15.09 16.62 -6.19
CA ALA A 31 14.71 16.17 -7.54
C ALA A 31 15.59 15.02 -8.03
N GLU A 32 16.89 15.02 -7.68
CA GLU A 32 17.78 13.94 -8.05
C GLU A 32 17.42 12.60 -7.42
N ARG A 33 16.69 12.61 -6.31
CA ARG A 33 16.28 11.41 -5.58
C ARG A 33 14.91 10.90 -5.97
N LEU A 34 14.17 11.67 -6.77
CA LEU A 34 12.83 11.23 -7.17
C LEU A 34 12.95 10.08 -8.17
N PRO A 35 12.06 9.09 -8.07
CA PRO A 35 11.99 8.08 -9.11
C PRO A 35 11.54 8.72 -10.42
N ASP A 36 11.91 8.13 -11.53
CA ASP A 36 11.44 8.58 -12.82
C ASP A 36 9.93 8.26 -12.99
N GLU A 37 9.36 8.68 -14.11
CA GLU A 37 7.94 8.49 -14.38
C GLU A 37 7.54 7.02 -14.34
N ARG A 38 8.35 6.16 -14.94
CA ARG A 38 8.07 4.72 -15.00
C ARG A 38 8.10 4.08 -13.62
N GLU A 39 9.11 4.40 -12.84
CA GLU A 39 9.24 3.89 -11.48
C GLU A 39 8.08 4.39 -10.61
N SER A 40 7.70 5.65 -10.77
CA SER A 40 6.58 6.23 -10.04
C SER A 40 5.27 5.52 -10.37
N GLN A 41 5.03 5.20 -11.64
CA GLN A 41 3.84 4.47 -12.07
C GLN A 41 3.82 3.05 -11.48
N ARG A 42 4.96 2.37 -11.46
CA ARG A 42 5.05 1.02 -10.90
C ARG A 42 4.77 1.02 -9.41
N LEU A 43 5.33 1.96 -8.69
CA LEU A 43 5.08 2.08 -7.25
C LEU A 43 3.60 2.41 -6.99
N ALA A 44 3.05 3.35 -7.75
CA ALA A 44 1.65 3.72 -7.63
C ALA A 44 0.72 2.53 -7.89
N GLU A 45 1.05 1.68 -8.85
CA GLU A 45 0.29 0.46 -9.15
C GLU A 45 0.27 -0.48 -7.95
N SER A 46 1.41 -0.65 -7.27
CA SER A 46 1.46 -1.48 -6.06
C SER A 46 0.51 -0.96 -4.99
N PHE A 47 0.50 0.33 -4.75
CA PHE A 47 -0.41 0.93 -3.78
C PHE A 47 -1.86 0.84 -4.20
N ARG A 48 -2.15 0.97 -5.48
CA ARG A 48 -3.52 0.85 -5.98
C ARG A 48 -4.07 -0.54 -5.74
N VAL A 49 -3.27 -1.57 -5.99
CA VAL A 49 -3.68 -2.95 -5.74
C VAL A 49 -3.94 -3.17 -4.25
N LEU A 50 -3.19 -2.49 -3.38
CA LEU A 50 -3.36 -2.56 -1.94
C LEU A 50 -4.51 -1.68 -1.41
N SER A 51 -5.15 -0.89 -2.25
CA SER A 51 -6.19 0.04 -1.78
C SER A 51 -7.57 -0.57 -1.60
N ASP A 52 -7.66 -1.89 -1.52
CA ASP A 52 -8.91 -2.61 -1.29
C ASP A 52 -8.83 -3.38 0.03
N PRO A 53 -9.83 -3.22 0.94
CA PRO A 53 -9.78 -3.89 2.25
C PRO A 53 -9.68 -5.42 2.16
N GLY A 54 -10.35 -6.04 1.20
CA GLY A 54 -10.27 -7.48 1.01
C GLY A 54 -8.87 -7.94 0.66
N ARG A 55 -8.22 -7.22 -0.23
CA ARG A 55 -6.85 -7.54 -0.61
C ARG A 55 -5.86 -7.27 0.52
N VAL A 56 -6.08 -6.20 1.29
CA VAL A 56 -5.27 -5.95 2.50
C VAL A 56 -5.40 -7.11 3.47
N ARG A 57 -6.61 -7.60 3.72
CA ARG A 57 -6.81 -8.74 4.63
C ARG A 57 -6.08 -9.99 4.16
N LEU A 58 -6.12 -10.27 2.87
CA LEU A 58 -5.40 -11.41 2.31
C LEU A 58 -3.89 -11.31 2.53
N ILE A 59 -3.34 -10.15 2.22
CA ILE A 59 -1.89 -10.00 2.31
C ILE A 59 -1.42 -9.94 3.76
N VAL A 60 -2.21 -9.38 4.67
CA VAL A 60 -1.91 -9.37 6.11
C VAL A 60 -1.97 -10.80 6.67
N ALA A 61 -2.90 -11.62 6.20
CA ALA A 61 -2.95 -13.03 6.61
C ALA A 61 -1.64 -13.76 6.29
N LEU A 62 -0.98 -13.37 5.21
CA LEU A 62 0.27 -14.00 4.81
C LEU A 62 1.50 -13.55 5.62
N LEU A 63 1.32 -12.58 6.53
CA LEU A 63 2.40 -12.23 7.47
C LEU A 63 2.76 -13.40 8.39
N GLU A 64 1.80 -14.26 8.69
CA GLU A 64 2.03 -15.43 9.54
C GLU A 64 2.72 -16.58 8.82
N GLY A 65 2.81 -16.51 7.49
CA GLY A 65 3.45 -17.52 6.70
C GLY A 65 2.62 -17.91 5.48
N GLU A 66 3.10 -18.91 4.77
CA GLU A 66 2.46 -19.43 3.57
C GLU A 66 1.12 -20.07 3.90
N LEU A 67 0.08 -19.78 3.10
CA LEU A 67 -1.26 -20.37 3.26
C LEU A 67 -1.80 -20.79 1.90
N CYS A 68 -2.57 -21.87 1.89
CA CYS A 68 -3.27 -22.27 0.67
C CYS A 68 -4.50 -21.41 0.44
N VAL A 69 -5.04 -21.44 -0.78
CA VAL A 69 -6.19 -20.62 -1.15
C VAL A 69 -7.41 -20.91 -0.27
N CYS A 70 -7.63 -22.17 0.05
CA CYS A 70 -8.76 -22.57 0.93
C CYS A 70 -8.63 -21.94 2.31
N ASP A 71 -7.44 -21.99 2.89
CA ASP A 71 -7.19 -21.40 4.20
C ASP A 71 -7.31 -19.88 4.16
N LEU A 72 -6.82 -19.26 3.11
CA LEU A 72 -6.95 -17.81 2.93
C LEU A 72 -8.40 -17.38 2.83
N ALA A 73 -9.21 -18.12 2.09
CA ALA A 73 -10.64 -17.84 1.99
C ALA A 73 -11.31 -17.97 3.37
N ALA A 74 -10.97 -19.04 4.10
CA ALA A 74 -11.53 -19.26 5.43
C ALA A 74 -11.15 -18.18 6.42
N VAL A 75 -9.88 -17.77 6.45
CA VAL A 75 -9.37 -16.74 7.36
C VAL A 75 -9.99 -15.38 7.07
N THR A 76 -10.14 -15.03 5.80
CA THR A 76 -10.62 -13.70 5.41
C THR A 76 -12.14 -13.60 5.31
N GLY A 77 -12.82 -14.73 5.23
CA GLY A 77 -14.27 -14.75 5.01
C GLY A 77 -14.68 -14.48 3.57
N LEU A 78 -13.73 -14.40 2.65
CA LEU A 78 -14.01 -14.23 1.23
C LEU A 78 -14.43 -15.59 0.63
N SER A 79 -15.22 -15.55 -0.45
CA SER A 79 -15.47 -16.74 -1.23
C SER A 79 -14.17 -17.19 -1.91
N GLU A 80 -14.08 -18.46 -2.28
CA GLU A 80 -12.90 -18.93 -2.99
C GLU A 80 -12.71 -18.20 -4.31
N THR A 81 -13.80 -17.88 -5.01
CA THR A 81 -13.74 -17.12 -6.27
C THR A 81 -13.19 -15.72 -6.05
N ALA A 82 -13.69 -14.99 -5.06
CA ALA A 82 -13.19 -13.66 -4.72
C ALA A 82 -11.73 -13.71 -4.25
N CYS A 83 -11.40 -14.70 -3.44
CA CYS A 83 -10.06 -14.92 -2.95
C CYS A 83 -9.08 -15.14 -4.13
N SER A 84 -9.42 -16.04 -5.03
CA SER A 84 -8.58 -16.33 -6.21
C SER A 84 -8.41 -15.12 -7.11
N HIS A 85 -9.50 -14.36 -7.32
CA HIS A 85 -9.45 -13.14 -8.14
C HIS A 85 -8.50 -12.11 -7.52
N ASN A 86 -8.65 -11.84 -6.23
CA ASN A 86 -7.81 -10.87 -5.53
C ASN A 86 -6.34 -11.32 -5.47
N LEU A 87 -6.10 -12.60 -5.26
CA LEU A 87 -4.73 -13.14 -5.25
C LEU A 87 -4.06 -12.99 -6.61
N ARG A 88 -4.83 -13.14 -7.68
CA ARG A 88 -4.30 -12.93 -9.03
C ARG A 88 -3.86 -11.49 -9.24
N LEU A 89 -4.64 -10.52 -8.75
CA LEU A 89 -4.26 -9.10 -8.82
C LEU A 89 -2.99 -8.83 -8.01
N LEU A 90 -2.92 -9.37 -6.80
CA LEU A 90 -1.74 -9.21 -5.94
C LEU A 90 -0.49 -9.84 -6.57
N ARG A 91 -0.66 -10.99 -7.23
CA ARG A 91 0.44 -11.65 -7.91
C ARG A 91 0.91 -10.84 -9.12
N SER A 92 -0.01 -10.28 -9.89
CA SER A 92 0.34 -9.45 -11.05
C SER A 92 1.14 -8.22 -10.66
N ALA A 93 0.89 -7.69 -9.46
CA ALA A 93 1.63 -6.55 -8.91
C ALA A 93 2.90 -6.99 -8.17
N ARG A 94 3.21 -8.27 -8.17
CA ARG A 94 4.38 -8.86 -7.52
C ARG A 94 4.44 -8.65 -6.02
N LEU A 95 3.28 -8.61 -5.39
CA LEU A 95 3.19 -8.51 -3.93
C LEU A 95 3.14 -9.88 -3.26
N VAL A 96 2.69 -10.89 -3.99
CA VAL A 96 2.64 -12.27 -3.53
C VAL A 96 3.20 -13.19 -4.62
N ARG A 97 3.66 -14.36 -4.19
CA ARG A 97 4.07 -15.44 -5.08
C ARG A 97 3.28 -16.68 -4.74
N TYR A 98 3.27 -17.66 -5.62
CA TYR A 98 2.53 -18.89 -5.40
C TYR A 98 3.35 -20.12 -5.79
N ARG A 99 2.94 -21.26 -5.27
CA ARG A 99 3.42 -22.56 -5.69
C ARG A 99 2.27 -23.55 -5.64
N LYS A 100 2.34 -24.55 -6.49
CA LYS A 100 1.39 -25.66 -6.48
C LYS A 100 2.01 -26.85 -5.77
N GLN A 101 1.20 -27.52 -4.95
CA GLN A 101 1.58 -28.78 -4.32
C GLN A 101 0.39 -29.70 -4.42
N GLY A 102 0.49 -30.72 -5.30
CA GLY A 102 -0.64 -31.57 -5.60
C GLY A 102 -1.80 -30.77 -6.19
N ARG A 103 -2.96 -30.81 -5.54
CA ARG A 103 -4.17 -30.10 -5.96
C ARG A 103 -4.31 -28.75 -5.28
N ASN A 104 -3.37 -28.37 -4.43
CA ASN A 104 -3.44 -27.15 -3.66
C ASN A 104 -2.53 -26.08 -4.22
N VAL A 105 -2.94 -24.83 -4.07
CA VAL A 105 -2.14 -23.67 -4.44
C VAL A 105 -1.87 -22.88 -3.17
N TYR A 106 -0.59 -22.64 -2.90
CA TYR A 106 -0.12 -21.91 -1.73
C TYR A 106 0.40 -20.54 -2.14
N TYR A 107 0.10 -19.55 -1.33
CA TYR A 107 0.57 -18.19 -1.54
C TYR A 107 1.44 -17.74 -0.38
N ALA A 108 2.40 -16.89 -0.68
CA ALA A 108 3.28 -16.26 0.31
C ALA A 108 3.58 -14.83 -0.14
N LEU A 109 4.03 -13.99 0.80
CA LEU A 109 4.51 -12.67 0.44
C LEU A 109 5.72 -12.81 -0.47
N ASP A 110 5.83 -11.90 -1.45
CA ASP A 110 6.88 -12.01 -2.46
C ASP A 110 8.27 -11.85 -1.85
N ASP A 111 8.44 -10.88 -0.94
CA ASP A 111 9.73 -10.66 -0.29
C ASP A 111 9.55 -9.97 1.08
N ALA A 112 10.69 -9.76 1.75
CA ALA A 112 10.72 -9.12 3.06
C ALA A 112 10.33 -7.65 3.02
N HIS A 113 10.45 -6.99 1.88
CA HIS A 113 10.08 -5.58 1.76
C HIS A 113 8.58 -5.39 1.91
N ILE A 114 7.78 -6.31 1.36
CA ILE A 114 6.33 -6.26 1.50
C ILE A 114 5.94 -6.47 2.96
N ARG A 115 6.58 -7.42 3.63
CA ARG A 115 6.35 -7.66 5.06
C ARG A 115 6.62 -6.40 5.88
N LEU A 116 7.74 -5.75 5.62
CA LEU A 116 8.11 -4.53 6.35
C LEU A 116 7.10 -3.41 6.11
N LEU A 117 6.66 -3.23 4.87
CA LEU A 117 5.66 -2.22 4.53
C LEU A 117 4.36 -2.43 5.32
N LEU A 118 3.89 -3.66 5.37
CA LEU A 118 2.65 -4.00 6.09
C LEU A 118 2.80 -3.84 7.59
N ASP A 119 3.93 -4.30 8.16
CA ASP A 119 4.18 -4.17 9.59
C ASP A 119 4.20 -2.69 10.00
N VAL A 120 4.89 -1.85 9.24
CA VAL A 120 4.95 -0.41 9.51
C VAL A 120 3.59 0.23 9.35
N GLY A 121 2.85 -0.14 8.29
CA GLY A 121 1.51 0.38 8.06
C GLY A 121 0.54 0.05 9.19
N LEU A 122 0.54 -1.19 9.64
CA LEU A 122 -0.30 -1.62 10.76
C LEU A 122 0.06 -0.89 12.04
N GLN A 123 1.35 -0.72 12.30
CA GLN A 123 1.82 0.01 13.46
C GLN A 123 1.37 1.47 13.40
N HIS A 124 1.47 2.08 12.23
CA HIS A 124 1.08 3.47 12.03
C HIS A 124 -0.40 3.71 12.35
N ILE A 125 -1.30 2.86 11.82
CA ILE A 125 -2.72 3.03 12.09
C ILE A 125 -3.08 2.71 13.54
N GLY A 126 -2.32 1.82 14.19
CA GLY A 126 -2.54 1.50 15.60
C GLY A 126 -2.20 2.66 16.54
N GLU A 127 -1.32 3.55 16.13
CA GLU A 127 -0.95 4.72 16.94
C GLU A 127 -2.05 5.79 17.01
N ASP A 128 -3.00 5.74 16.08
CA ASP A 128 -4.12 6.69 16.05
C ASP A 128 -5.21 6.36 17.07
N GLU A 129 -5.10 5.23 17.72
CA GLU A 129 -6.03 4.78 18.75
C GLU A 129 -5.42 4.93 20.18
#